data_31b354852f216ae9b439a6e1de8f51a3
#
_entry.id   31b354852f216ae9b439a6e1de8f51a3
#
_cell.length_a   1.000
_cell.length_b   1.000
_cell.length_c   1.000
_cell.angle_alpha   90.00
_cell.angle_beta   90.00
_cell.angle_gamma   90.00
#
_symmetry.space_group_name_H-M   'P 1'
#
loop_
_entity.id
_entity.type
_entity.pdbx_description
1 polymer ?
#
loop_
_entity_poly.entity_id
_entity_poly.type
_entity_poly.pdbx_seq_one_letter_code
_entity_poly.pdbx_strand_id
1 'polypeptide(L)'
;MFEVRVTADFSAAHFLKDYNGKCENLHGHNYKVYAHVRGTELDEGGMLLDFTKLKKTLREVCGEIDHINLNDIEFFDQNPSAERIAVYIYNRIIEKIPSLKKTDGKKAWLYA
;
A
#
# COMPACT_ATOMS: atom_id res chain seq x y z
N MET A 1 22.19 -5.41 -3.01
CA MET A 1 20.84 -4.79 -3.06
C MET A 1 20.45 -4.31 -1.67
N PHE A 2 19.88 -3.15 -1.61
CA PHE A 2 19.40 -2.55 -0.36
C PHE A 2 17.88 -2.55 -0.33
N GLU A 3 17.31 -2.56 0.88
CA GLU A 3 15.87 -2.47 1.07
C GLU A 3 15.55 -1.58 2.27
N VAL A 4 14.55 -0.72 2.10
CA VAL A 4 13.96 0.07 3.17
C VAL A 4 12.51 -0.34 3.32
N ARG A 5 12.08 -0.58 4.55
CA ARG A 5 10.71 -0.94 4.87
C ARG A 5 10.14 0.03 5.91
N VAL A 6 8.97 0.56 5.64
CA VAL A 6 8.21 1.36 6.60
C VAL A 6 6.87 0.71 6.88
N THR A 7 6.26 1.03 8.00
CA THR A 7 4.98 0.45 8.40
C THR A 7 3.98 1.53 8.81
N ALA A 8 2.72 1.25 8.56
CA ALA A 8 1.59 2.04 9.06
C ALA A 8 0.41 1.10 9.27
N ASP A 9 -0.64 1.59 9.89
CA ASP A 9 -1.85 0.81 10.11
C ASP A 9 -3.10 1.63 9.82
N PHE A 10 -4.21 0.94 9.66
CA PHE A 10 -5.53 1.53 9.56
C PHE A 10 -6.57 0.49 9.97
N SER A 11 -7.76 0.98 10.30
CA SER A 11 -8.90 0.12 10.65
C SER A 11 -10.03 0.40 9.68
N ALA A 12 -10.63 -0.64 9.13
CA ALA A 12 -11.72 -0.47 8.18
C ALA A 12 -12.66 -1.67 8.21
N ALA A 13 -13.88 -1.45 7.76
CA ALA A 13 -14.86 -2.51 7.58
C ALA A 13 -14.83 -3.03 6.15
N HIS A 14 -15.14 -4.30 5.97
CA HIS A 14 -15.27 -4.88 4.64
C HIS A 14 -16.10 -6.18 4.68
N PHE A 15 -16.48 -6.64 3.49
CA PHE A 15 -16.97 -7.99 3.25
C PHE A 15 -16.52 -8.42 1.85
N LEU A 16 -16.46 -9.74 1.62
CA LEU A 16 -16.17 -10.29 0.30
C LEU A 16 -17.48 -10.77 -0.32
N LYS A 17 -17.80 -10.27 -1.50
CA LYS A 17 -19.04 -10.60 -2.20
C LYS A 17 -19.12 -12.07 -2.61
N ASP A 18 -17.98 -12.64 -3.04
CA ASP A 18 -17.93 -13.97 -3.64
C ASP A 18 -17.12 -14.96 -2.81
N TYR A 19 -17.18 -14.85 -1.48
CA TYR A 19 -16.45 -15.75 -0.60
C TYR A 19 -17.14 -17.12 -0.53
N ASN A 20 -16.48 -18.17 -1.07
CA ASN A 20 -17.05 -19.51 -1.15
C ASN A 20 -18.47 -19.55 -1.74
N GLY A 21 -18.76 -18.71 -2.75
CA GLY A 21 -20.06 -18.61 -3.39
C GLY A 21 -21.13 -17.89 -2.57
N LYS A 22 -20.74 -17.26 -1.45
CA LYS A 22 -21.62 -16.52 -0.57
C LYS A 22 -21.04 -15.16 -0.25
N CYS A 23 -21.91 -14.19 0.06
CA CYS A 23 -21.45 -12.92 0.61
C CYS A 23 -21.06 -13.10 2.07
N GLU A 24 -19.92 -12.55 2.46
CA GLU A 24 -19.55 -12.46 3.87
C GLU A 24 -20.42 -11.42 4.59
N ASN A 25 -20.52 -11.56 5.89
CA ASN A 25 -21.05 -10.49 6.72
C ASN A 25 -20.05 -9.34 6.81
N LEU A 26 -20.57 -8.12 6.84
CA LEU A 26 -19.75 -6.94 7.07
C LEU A 26 -19.05 -7.04 8.43
N HIS A 27 -17.75 -6.84 8.45
CA HIS A 27 -16.97 -6.89 9.69
C HIS A 27 -15.77 -5.92 9.59
N GLY A 28 -15.18 -5.61 10.73
CA GLY A 28 -14.04 -4.71 10.82
C GLY A 28 -12.75 -5.45 11.10
N HIS A 29 -11.65 -4.87 10.57
CA HIS A 29 -10.29 -5.35 10.84
C HIS A 29 -9.35 -4.19 11.12
N ASN A 30 -8.30 -4.49 11.89
CA ASN A 30 -7.12 -3.65 11.97
C ASN A 30 -6.10 -4.20 10.97
N TYR A 31 -5.68 -3.34 10.03
CA TYR A 31 -4.71 -3.72 9.02
C TYR A 31 -3.35 -3.13 9.34
N LYS A 32 -2.31 -3.94 9.22
CA LYS A 32 -0.93 -3.48 9.26
C LYS A 32 -0.37 -3.52 7.85
N VAL A 33 0.24 -2.42 7.42
CA VAL A 33 0.72 -2.26 6.06
C VAL A 33 2.23 -2.01 6.09
N TYR A 34 2.93 -2.71 5.22
CA TYR A 34 4.37 -2.53 5.02
C TYR A 34 4.60 -2.04 3.60
N ALA A 35 5.37 -0.97 3.45
CA ALA A 35 5.82 -0.51 2.15
C ALA A 35 7.33 -0.78 2.04
N HIS A 36 7.71 -1.43 0.95
CA HIS A 36 9.10 -1.85 0.70
C HIS A 36 9.64 -1.12 -0.52
N VAL A 37 10.84 -0.56 -0.39
CA VAL A 37 11.58 0.00 -1.53
C VAL A 37 12.91 -0.74 -1.62
N ARG A 38 13.22 -1.26 -2.79
CA ARG A 38 14.49 -1.90 -3.11
C ARG A 38 15.29 -1.05 -4.06
N GLY A 39 16.60 -1.17 -3.98
CA GLY A 39 17.47 -0.49 -4.92
C GLY A 39 18.89 -1.03 -4.87
N THR A 40 19.68 -0.63 -5.85
CA THR A 40 21.04 -1.13 -6.05
C THR A 40 22.10 -0.11 -5.69
N GLU A 41 21.76 1.18 -5.58
CA GLU A 41 22.70 2.24 -5.30
C GLU A 41 22.19 3.17 -4.22
N LEU A 42 23.11 3.70 -3.43
CA LEU A 42 22.81 4.70 -2.42
C LEU A 42 23.10 6.10 -2.98
N ASP A 43 22.40 7.11 -2.46
CA ASP A 43 22.66 8.50 -2.78
C ASP A 43 23.92 9.03 -2.08
N GLU A 44 24.21 10.32 -2.26
CA GLU A 44 25.38 10.96 -1.65
C GLU A 44 25.37 10.91 -0.13
N GLY A 45 24.20 10.87 0.49
CA GLY A 45 24.03 10.75 1.92
C GLY A 45 24.12 9.33 2.45
N GLY A 46 24.36 8.35 1.56
CA GLY A 46 24.38 6.93 1.94
C GLY A 46 23.00 6.33 2.10
N MET A 47 21.95 6.94 1.54
CA MET A 47 20.57 6.48 1.68
C MET A 47 20.03 5.95 0.36
N LEU A 48 19.23 4.90 0.45
CA LEU A 48 18.46 4.40 -0.71
C LEU A 48 17.39 5.41 -1.12
N LEU A 49 16.72 5.99 -0.15
CA LEU A 49 15.76 7.08 -0.29
C LEU A 49 15.51 7.67 1.10
N ASP A 50 14.82 8.81 1.14
CA ASP A 50 14.39 9.38 2.41
C ASP A 50 13.19 8.59 2.94
N PHE A 51 13.43 7.68 3.91
CA PHE A 51 12.37 6.84 4.46
C PHE A 51 11.31 7.67 5.20
N THR A 52 11.63 8.88 5.67
CA THR A 52 10.65 9.77 6.30
C THR A 52 9.56 10.16 5.31
N LYS A 53 9.95 10.45 4.07
CA LYS A 53 9.01 10.75 2.99
C LYS A 53 8.13 9.54 2.66
N LEU A 54 8.73 8.36 2.57
CA LEU A 54 7.98 7.12 2.31
C LEU A 54 6.98 6.84 3.43
N LYS A 55 7.40 6.98 4.67
CA LYS A 55 6.54 6.75 5.84
C LYS A 55 5.37 7.73 5.89
N LYS A 56 5.64 9.01 5.64
CA LYS A 56 4.60 10.04 5.59
C LYS A 56 3.57 9.71 4.51
N THR A 57 4.04 9.34 3.32
CA THR A 57 3.15 9.00 2.20
C THR A 57 2.32 7.77 2.52
N LEU A 58 2.91 6.73 3.11
CA LEU A 58 2.18 5.55 3.52
C LEU A 58 1.09 5.89 4.54
N ARG A 59 1.41 6.73 5.52
CA ARG A 59 0.43 7.18 6.52
C ARG A 59 -0.72 7.97 5.88
N GLU A 60 -0.42 8.82 4.92
CA GLU A 60 -1.45 9.57 4.19
C GLU A 60 -2.39 8.63 3.43
N VAL A 61 -1.83 7.65 2.73
CA VAL A 61 -2.64 6.68 1.99
C VAL A 61 -3.49 5.84 2.93
N CYS A 62 -2.92 5.33 4.02
CA CYS A 62 -3.69 4.59 5.03
C CYS A 62 -4.80 5.46 5.65
N GLY A 63 -4.53 6.75 5.87
CA GLY A 63 -5.52 7.69 6.37
C GLY A 63 -6.71 7.88 5.45
N GLU A 64 -6.51 7.75 4.13
CA GLU A 64 -7.59 7.88 3.14
C GLU A 64 -8.63 6.75 3.26
N ILE A 65 -8.22 5.60 3.77
CA ILE A 65 -9.09 4.42 3.89
C ILE A 65 -9.30 3.99 5.35
N ASP A 66 -8.91 4.82 6.30
CA ASP A 66 -9.07 4.54 7.72
C ASP A 66 -10.50 4.85 8.17
N HIS A 67 -11.07 3.96 8.97
CA HIS A 67 -12.41 4.09 9.55
C HIS A 67 -13.54 4.24 8.51
N ILE A 68 -13.41 3.57 7.37
CA ILE A 68 -14.44 3.56 6.33
C ILE A 68 -14.86 2.12 6.00
N ASN A 69 -15.93 1.99 5.23
CA ASN A 69 -16.32 0.72 4.63
C ASN A 69 -15.64 0.59 3.27
N LEU A 70 -14.68 -0.32 3.15
CA LEU A 70 -13.90 -0.51 1.93
C LEU A 70 -14.76 -0.90 0.73
N ASN A 71 -15.92 -1.51 0.97
CA ASN A 71 -16.84 -1.88 -0.11
C ASN A 71 -17.48 -0.67 -0.80
N ASP A 72 -17.40 0.51 -0.20
CA ASP A 72 -17.87 1.75 -0.83
C ASP A 72 -16.88 2.28 -1.88
N ILE A 73 -15.67 1.74 -1.94
CA ILE A 73 -14.66 2.15 -2.91
C ILE A 73 -14.82 1.32 -4.18
N GLU A 74 -15.09 1.99 -5.30
CA GLU A 74 -15.34 1.36 -6.59
C GLU A 74 -14.20 0.46 -7.06
N PHE A 75 -12.96 0.84 -6.80
CA PHE A 75 -11.77 0.07 -7.17
C PHE A 75 -11.87 -1.40 -6.76
N PHE A 76 -12.45 -1.68 -5.60
CA PHE A 76 -12.48 -3.03 -5.06
C PHE A 76 -13.55 -3.94 -5.68
N ASP A 77 -14.48 -3.37 -6.44
CA ASP A 77 -15.56 -4.12 -7.09
C ASP A 77 -16.23 -5.11 -6.11
N GLN A 78 -16.59 -4.62 -4.91
CA GLN A 78 -17.25 -5.37 -3.85
C GLN A 78 -16.41 -6.54 -3.27
N ASN A 79 -15.12 -6.61 -3.59
CA ASN A 79 -14.22 -7.65 -3.09
C ASN A 79 -12.89 -7.05 -2.60
N PRO A 80 -12.90 -6.28 -1.50
CA PRO A 80 -11.69 -5.68 -0.93
C PRO A 80 -10.90 -6.71 -0.12
N SER A 81 -10.33 -7.69 -0.82
CA SER A 81 -9.42 -8.67 -0.23
C SER A 81 -8.11 -8.00 0.19
N ALA A 82 -7.32 -8.67 1.03
CA ALA A 82 -6.01 -8.17 1.42
C ALA A 82 -5.12 -7.92 0.20
N GLU A 83 -5.18 -8.79 -0.80
CA GLU A 83 -4.41 -8.65 -2.04
C GLU A 83 -4.82 -7.39 -2.80
N ARG A 84 -6.11 -7.14 -2.96
CA ARG A 84 -6.60 -5.93 -3.64
C ARG A 84 -6.31 -4.65 -2.87
N ILE A 85 -6.38 -4.72 -1.54
CA ILE A 85 -5.99 -3.59 -0.68
C ILE A 85 -4.52 -3.27 -0.89
N ALA A 86 -3.65 -4.28 -0.95
CA ALA A 86 -2.22 -4.07 -1.22
C ALA A 86 -1.99 -3.39 -2.56
N VAL A 87 -2.70 -3.81 -3.62
CA VAL A 87 -2.60 -3.19 -4.94
C VAL A 87 -3.08 -1.74 -4.91
N TYR A 88 -4.18 -1.48 -4.23
CA TYR A 88 -4.72 -0.13 -4.08
C TYR A 88 -3.70 0.80 -3.42
N ILE A 89 -3.13 0.36 -2.29
CA ILE A 89 -2.14 1.15 -1.55
C ILE A 89 -0.89 1.38 -2.41
N TYR A 90 -0.40 0.33 -3.09
CA TYR A 90 0.73 0.45 -4.01
C TYR A 90 0.47 1.53 -5.07
N ASN A 91 -0.67 1.46 -5.74
CA ASN A 91 -1.02 2.42 -6.79
C ASN A 91 -1.09 3.85 -6.25
N ARG A 92 -1.65 4.04 -5.06
CA ARG A 92 -1.74 5.36 -4.44
C ARG A 92 -0.38 5.93 -4.08
N ILE A 93 0.54 5.09 -3.58
CA ILE A 93 1.91 5.53 -3.28
C ILE A 93 2.62 5.94 -4.57
N ILE A 94 2.49 5.16 -5.64
CA ILE A 94 3.10 5.49 -6.94
C ILE A 94 2.54 6.80 -7.49
N GLU A 95 1.24 7.08 -7.33
CA GLU A 95 0.66 8.37 -7.72
C GLU A 95 1.30 9.55 -6.98
N LYS A 96 1.60 9.37 -5.70
CA LYS A 96 2.20 10.42 -4.85
C LYS A 96 3.71 10.53 -5.02
N ILE A 97 4.39 9.42 -5.33
CA ILE A 97 5.84 9.35 -5.55
C ILE A 97 6.12 8.58 -6.84
N PRO A 98 5.87 9.21 -8.02
CA PRO A 98 6.01 8.49 -9.30
C PRO A 98 7.41 7.93 -9.57
N SER A 99 8.43 8.53 -8.95
CA SER A 99 9.82 8.07 -9.09
C SER A 99 10.05 6.67 -8.54
N LEU A 100 9.14 6.15 -7.72
CA LEU A 100 9.26 4.79 -7.15
C LEU A 100 8.70 3.70 -8.06
N LYS A 101 8.08 4.05 -9.18
CA LYS A 101 7.61 3.06 -10.13
C LYS A 101 8.80 2.36 -10.79
N LYS A 102 8.80 1.02 -10.77
CA LYS A 102 9.87 0.22 -11.37
C LYS A 102 9.86 0.37 -12.90
N THR A 103 11.00 0.74 -13.45
CA THR A 103 11.25 0.78 -14.89
C THR A 103 12.66 0.26 -15.15
N ASP A 104 12.96 -0.07 -16.42
CA ASP A 104 14.30 -0.51 -16.79
C ASP A 104 15.34 0.53 -16.41
N GLY A 105 16.43 0.09 -15.81
CA GLY A 105 17.52 0.97 -15.35
C GLY A 105 17.25 1.71 -14.05
N LYS A 106 16.10 1.49 -13.43
CA LYS A 106 15.75 2.13 -12.16
C LYS A 106 16.64 1.64 -11.03
N LYS A 107 17.19 2.58 -10.23
CA LYS A 107 18.10 2.27 -9.12
C LYS A 107 17.38 2.01 -7.80
N ALA A 108 16.18 2.54 -7.62
CA ALA A 108 15.33 2.30 -6.47
C ALA A 108 13.86 2.28 -6.90
N TRP A 109 13.08 1.36 -6.36
CA TRP A 109 11.66 1.22 -6.72
C TRP A 109 10.85 0.62 -5.58
N LEU A 110 9.55 0.96 -5.55
CA LEU A 110 8.58 0.33 -4.68
C LEU A 110 8.22 -1.05 -5.24
N TYR A 111 8.10 -2.06 -4.39
CA TYR A 111 7.63 -3.37 -4.83
C TYR A 111 6.53 -3.90 -3.90
N ALA A 112 5.70 -4.75 -4.47
CA ALA A 112 4.58 -5.37 -3.76
C ALA A 112 5.00 -6.66 -3.06
#